data_8ab3fea4a944f1cc9728419f2e3efb1f
#
_entry.id   8ab3fea4a944f1cc9728419f2e3efb1f
#
_cell.length_a   1.000
_cell.length_b   1.000
_cell.length_c   1.000
_cell.angle_alpha   90.00
_cell.angle_beta   90.00
_cell.angle_gamma   90.00
#
_symmetry.space_group_name_H-M   'P 1'
#
loop_
_entity.id
_entity.type
_entity.pdbx_description
1 polymer ?
#
loop_
_entity_poly.entity_id
_entity_poly.type
_entity_poly.pdbx_seq_one_letter_code
_entity_poly.pdbx_strand_id
1 'polypeptide(L)'
;MRRIKYFLAIITFFIFVISCSEQDDQSSRTFETDQGLSLNHKNEFRKDLIEVTDDVFVGVGYGLANAIMIETSKSLIIVDTLGSEERASELFNDFRKISNKPVKVIVYTHNHLDHLGGASIFANNSNPDIYAQENIIYNLDNIATTIRPIIFERSARQFGIPLPSNEIVHQGIGGFLEINDQSTLGLVRPNKLFKDEIEINVDGLNLKLVHVPGETDDHLYVWIPEKEVVLVGDNFYRSFANLYAIRGTKFRNPMEWVESLDKIIELDAKYLIPSHTRPIQGYDNIKNALTDYRDGIQFVHDQTIRHINRGLTPDEIVAKVKLPNHLAESPYLQPFYGSISSYVRSIFSGYIGWFSGNVTDLHPLSPQQRAIKISEIASKQTNIEVEAVNALSNGEFQWAMELSDLLLAVDSNHEKAKEIKSDAAEKLSMQQLASNDYYFYRTVAGELKDTFDVSSTNNKVTPDQLKATPLKSIIRALPVNLNAEKSLEVNKTV
;
A
#
# COMPACT_ATOMS: atom_id res chain seq x y z
N MET A 1 20.11 77.76 42.95
CA MET A 1 21.24 77.34 43.51
C MET A 1 21.36 75.84 43.79
N ARG A 2 21.24 74.87 43.22
CA ARG A 2 21.66 73.45 43.40
C ARG A 2 21.90 72.84 42.04
N ARG A 3 23.15 72.56 41.73
CA ARG A 3 23.56 71.80 40.53
C ARG A 3 23.21 70.30 40.75
N ILE A 4 22.43 69.75 39.84
CA ILE A 4 22.20 68.32 39.75
C ILE A 4 23.06 67.82 38.60
N LYS A 5 24.02 66.97 38.93
CA LYS A 5 24.86 66.25 37.97
C LYS A 5 24.06 65.07 37.42
N TYR A 6 23.87 65.02 36.12
CA TYR A 6 23.38 63.79 35.44
C TYR A 6 24.52 62.83 35.17
N PHE A 7 24.46 61.69 35.81
CA PHE A 7 25.30 60.50 35.47
C PHE A 7 24.68 59.83 34.29
N LEU A 8 25.37 59.78 33.11
CA LEU A 8 25.03 58.99 31.99
C LEU A 8 25.57 57.59 32.27
N ALA A 9 24.67 56.63 32.53
CA ALA A 9 25.00 55.18 32.50
C ALA A 9 24.77 54.70 31.10
N ILE A 10 25.85 54.34 30.37
CA ILE A 10 25.80 53.64 29.11
C ILE A 10 25.57 52.17 29.42
N ILE A 11 24.32 51.72 29.22
CA ILE A 11 23.99 50.28 29.24
C ILE A 11 24.27 49.74 27.84
N THR A 12 25.39 49.03 27.70
CA THR A 12 25.71 48.27 26.50
C THR A 12 24.83 47.02 26.49
N PHE A 13 23.79 47.03 25.66
CA PHE A 13 22.95 45.86 25.43
C PHE A 13 23.69 44.94 24.49
N PHE A 14 24.30 43.87 25.03
CA PHE A 14 24.73 42.75 24.24
C PHE A 14 23.49 42.00 23.77
N ILE A 15 23.10 42.19 22.52
CA ILE A 15 22.16 41.31 21.84
C ILE A 15 22.90 39.99 21.55
N PHE A 16 22.70 39.01 22.41
CA PHE A 16 22.97 37.64 22.05
C PHE A 16 21.92 37.24 20.99
N VAL A 17 22.29 37.28 19.72
CA VAL A 17 21.60 36.57 18.68
C VAL A 17 21.90 35.10 18.95
N ILE A 18 21.01 34.43 19.71
CA ILE A 18 20.93 32.98 19.71
C ILE A 18 20.39 32.62 18.34
N SER A 19 21.29 32.30 17.41
CA SER A 19 20.97 31.53 16.23
C SER A 19 20.55 30.17 16.77
N CYS A 20 19.24 29.96 16.95
CA CYS A 20 18.69 28.64 16.93
C CYS A 20 18.88 28.12 15.50
N SER A 21 20.02 27.50 15.23
CA SER A 21 20.06 26.44 14.24
C SER A 21 19.12 25.37 14.80
N GLU A 22 17.92 25.30 14.29
CA GLU A 22 17.19 24.05 14.28
C GLU A 22 18.07 23.06 13.52
N GLN A 23 19.02 22.46 14.24
CA GLN A 23 19.46 21.12 13.88
C GLN A 23 18.19 20.30 13.96
N ASP A 24 17.68 19.90 12.81
CA ASP A 24 16.82 18.75 12.69
C ASP A 24 17.53 17.60 13.40
N ASP A 25 17.23 17.46 14.69
CA ASP A 25 17.52 16.27 15.43
C ASP A 25 16.57 15.18 14.87
N GLN A 26 16.91 14.70 13.67
CA GLN A 26 16.61 13.36 13.27
C GLN A 26 17.45 12.49 14.21
N SER A 27 17.01 12.40 15.49
CA SER A 27 17.48 11.38 16.40
C SER A 27 17.22 10.06 15.66
N SER A 28 18.28 9.59 15.06
CA SER A 28 18.38 8.33 14.36
C SER A 28 17.80 7.26 15.27
N ARG A 29 16.52 6.93 15.06
CA ARG A 29 16.03 5.64 15.49
C ARG A 29 16.88 4.66 14.71
N THR A 30 17.85 4.08 15.35
CA THR A 30 18.65 2.99 14.84
C THR A 30 17.77 1.75 14.76
N PHE A 31 16.83 1.76 13.76
CA PHE A 31 16.39 0.49 13.24
C PHE A 31 17.62 -0.10 12.56
N GLU A 32 18.03 -1.30 12.96
CA GLU A 32 18.99 -2.06 12.18
C GLU A 32 18.36 -2.25 10.80
N THR A 33 18.76 -1.43 9.85
CA THR A 33 18.32 -1.50 8.46
C THR A 33 19.41 -2.16 7.67
N ASP A 34 19.07 -3.22 6.95
CA ASP A 34 19.81 -3.66 5.80
C ASP A 34 19.06 -3.16 4.57
N GLN A 35 19.77 -2.47 3.69
CA GLN A 35 19.19 -1.96 2.44
C GLN A 35 17.97 -0.99 2.62
N GLY A 36 17.89 -0.27 3.74
CA GLY A 36 16.81 0.66 4.02
C GLY A 36 15.56 0.05 4.70
N LEU A 37 15.40 -1.26 4.68
CA LEU A 37 14.26 -1.97 5.31
C LEU A 37 14.62 -2.56 6.67
N SER A 38 13.63 -2.66 7.57
CA SER A 38 13.82 -3.20 8.92
C SER A 38 13.96 -4.72 8.91
N LEU A 39 15.15 -5.25 9.21
CA LEU A 39 15.36 -6.70 9.30
C LEU A 39 14.53 -7.34 10.43
N ASN A 40 14.33 -6.65 11.55
CA ASN A 40 13.56 -7.18 12.68
C ASN A 40 12.10 -7.44 12.30
N HIS A 41 11.54 -6.62 11.41
CA HIS A 41 10.17 -6.80 10.92
C HIS A 41 9.99 -8.09 10.10
N LYS A 42 11.05 -8.61 9.50
CA LYS A 42 11.04 -9.90 8.77
C LYS A 42 10.57 -11.08 9.63
N ASN A 43 10.74 -11.00 10.95
CA ASN A 43 10.31 -12.06 11.87
C ASN A 43 8.79 -12.26 11.90
N GLU A 44 8.01 -11.23 11.56
CA GLU A 44 6.56 -11.33 11.45
C GLU A 44 6.12 -12.29 10.33
N PHE A 45 6.97 -12.48 9.33
CA PHE A 45 6.69 -13.29 8.13
C PHE A 45 7.38 -14.64 8.13
N ARG A 46 7.99 -15.05 9.25
CA ARG A 46 8.56 -16.40 9.36
C ARG A 46 7.47 -17.42 9.13
N LYS A 47 7.73 -18.34 8.18
CA LYS A 47 6.79 -19.41 7.83
C LYS A 47 6.43 -20.24 9.05
N ASP A 48 5.13 -20.33 9.31
CA ASP A 48 4.58 -21.02 10.47
C ASP A 48 3.12 -21.42 10.24
N LEU A 49 2.70 -22.51 10.84
CA LEU A 49 1.30 -22.92 10.93
C LEU A 49 0.90 -22.81 12.40
N ILE A 50 0.15 -21.77 12.73
CA ILE A 50 -0.18 -21.39 14.11
C ILE A 50 -1.60 -21.86 14.44
N GLU A 51 -1.74 -22.68 15.47
CA GLU A 51 -3.02 -22.91 16.12
C GLU A 51 -3.30 -21.74 17.07
N VAL A 52 -4.28 -20.90 16.72
CA VAL A 52 -4.60 -19.66 17.47
C VAL A 52 -5.49 -19.99 18.69
N THR A 53 -6.43 -20.86 18.50
CA THR A 53 -7.28 -21.49 19.50
C THR A 53 -7.79 -22.80 18.93
N ASP A 54 -8.49 -23.61 19.74
CA ASP A 54 -9.02 -24.91 19.32
C ASP A 54 -9.71 -24.81 17.95
N ASP A 55 -9.27 -25.64 17.01
CA ASP A 55 -9.81 -25.75 15.64
C ASP A 55 -9.63 -24.51 14.73
N VAL A 56 -8.82 -23.52 15.11
CA VAL A 56 -8.54 -22.31 14.29
C VAL A 56 -7.05 -22.20 14.01
N PHE A 57 -6.67 -22.34 12.75
CA PHE A 57 -5.29 -22.40 12.28
C PHE A 57 -5.02 -21.29 11.26
N VAL A 58 -3.88 -20.62 11.36
CA VAL A 58 -3.43 -19.63 10.39
C VAL A 58 -2.08 -20.01 9.81
N GLY A 59 -2.00 -20.02 8.48
CA GLY A 59 -0.75 -20.18 7.74
C GLY A 59 -0.08 -18.84 7.50
N VAL A 60 1.01 -18.54 8.22
CA VAL A 60 1.80 -17.31 8.07
C VAL A 60 3.04 -17.60 7.22
N GLY A 61 3.40 -16.68 6.33
CA GLY A 61 4.64 -16.75 5.55
C GLY A 61 4.64 -17.79 4.41
N TYR A 62 3.48 -18.27 3.99
CA TYR A 62 3.32 -19.09 2.79
C TYR A 62 3.22 -18.23 1.53
N GLY A 63 2.77 -16.99 1.64
CA GLY A 63 2.64 -15.98 0.60
C GLY A 63 2.78 -14.57 1.17
N LEU A 64 2.27 -13.59 0.46
CA LEU A 64 2.17 -12.21 0.95
C LEU A 64 1.13 -12.13 2.05
N ALA A 65 -0.07 -12.68 1.81
CA ALA A 65 -1.14 -12.79 2.78
C ALA A 65 -1.09 -14.11 3.57
N ASN A 66 -1.93 -14.21 4.59
CA ASN A 66 -2.23 -15.42 5.34
C ASN A 66 -3.49 -16.09 4.76
N ALA A 67 -3.66 -17.40 5.00
CA ALA A 67 -4.95 -18.05 4.87
C ALA A 67 -5.28 -18.79 6.15
N ILE A 68 -6.56 -18.80 6.51
CA ILE A 68 -7.03 -19.30 7.81
C ILE A 68 -7.93 -20.50 7.58
N MET A 69 -7.69 -21.61 8.31
CA MET A 69 -8.54 -22.78 8.37
C MET A 69 -9.28 -22.82 9.71
N ILE A 70 -10.59 -23.01 9.64
CA ILE A 70 -11.43 -23.27 10.81
C ILE A 70 -12.04 -24.65 10.63
N GLU A 71 -11.75 -25.55 11.55
CA GLU A 71 -12.31 -26.90 11.54
C GLU A 71 -13.65 -26.94 12.27
N THR A 72 -14.68 -27.50 11.64
CA THR A 72 -15.98 -27.74 12.26
C THR A 72 -16.15 -29.23 12.55
N SER A 73 -17.30 -29.64 13.10
CA SER A 73 -17.56 -31.05 13.37
C SER A 73 -17.49 -31.96 12.13
N LYS A 74 -17.79 -31.42 10.91
CA LYS A 74 -17.91 -32.22 9.67
C LYS A 74 -17.14 -31.68 8.47
N SER A 75 -16.73 -30.42 8.50
CA SER A 75 -16.13 -29.75 7.34
C SER A 75 -15.09 -28.70 7.75
N LEU A 76 -14.49 -28.05 6.75
CA LEU A 76 -13.57 -26.95 6.90
C LEU A 76 -14.18 -25.67 6.33
N ILE A 77 -13.86 -24.56 6.99
CA ILE A 77 -14.06 -23.21 6.50
C ILE A 77 -12.68 -22.62 6.23
N ILE A 78 -12.49 -22.01 5.06
CA ILE A 78 -11.26 -21.31 4.69
C ILE A 78 -11.56 -19.82 4.58
N VAL A 79 -10.74 -18.98 5.20
CA VAL A 79 -10.82 -17.52 5.05
C VAL A 79 -9.53 -17.06 4.37
N ASP A 80 -9.68 -16.43 3.22
CA ASP A 80 -8.64 -16.11 2.24
C ASP A 80 -7.85 -17.32 1.72
N THR A 81 -7.19 -17.19 0.57
CA THR A 81 -6.71 -18.36 -0.17
C THR A 81 -5.30 -18.20 -0.74
N LEU A 82 -4.54 -17.20 -0.28
CA LEU A 82 -3.23 -16.82 -0.85
C LEU A 82 -3.33 -16.33 -2.31
N GLY A 83 -2.19 -15.94 -2.90
CA GLY A 83 -2.14 -15.29 -4.21
C GLY A 83 -1.89 -16.23 -5.39
N SER A 84 -1.56 -17.52 -5.17
CA SER A 84 -1.32 -18.47 -6.25
C SER A 84 -1.67 -19.90 -5.87
N GLU A 85 -1.92 -20.74 -6.90
CA GLU A 85 -2.19 -22.16 -6.71
C GLU A 85 -1.02 -22.90 -6.07
N GLU A 86 0.22 -22.52 -6.40
CA GLU A 86 1.43 -23.16 -5.90
C GLU A 86 1.53 -22.97 -4.38
N ARG A 87 1.30 -21.75 -3.89
CA ARG A 87 1.36 -21.44 -2.46
C ARG A 87 0.15 -21.96 -1.70
N ALA A 88 -1.03 -21.87 -2.30
CA ALA A 88 -2.24 -22.49 -1.76
C ALA A 88 -2.09 -24.02 -1.61
N SER A 89 -1.49 -24.70 -2.59
CA SER A 89 -1.23 -26.15 -2.52
C SER A 89 -0.26 -26.47 -1.38
N GLU A 90 0.79 -25.69 -1.20
CA GLU A 90 1.76 -25.88 -0.12
C GLU A 90 1.07 -25.80 1.24
N LEU A 91 0.32 -24.73 1.49
CA LEU A 91 -0.41 -24.52 2.76
C LEU A 91 -1.51 -25.56 2.95
N PHE A 92 -2.29 -25.89 1.90
CA PHE A 92 -3.38 -26.84 2.00
C PHE A 92 -2.88 -28.26 2.31
N ASN A 93 -1.70 -28.64 1.81
CA ASN A 93 -1.06 -29.88 2.22
C ASN A 93 -0.71 -29.91 3.71
N ASP A 94 -0.32 -28.77 4.29
CA ASP A 94 -0.06 -28.67 5.73
C ASP A 94 -1.37 -28.70 6.53
N PHE A 95 -2.43 -28.02 6.09
CA PHE A 95 -3.78 -28.15 6.66
C PHE A 95 -4.31 -29.59 6.60
N ARG A 96 -4.02 -30.33 5.54
CA ARG A 96 -4.42 -31.75 5.38
C ARG A 96 -3.72 -32.70 6.35
N LYS A 97 -2.60 -32.32 6.96
CA LYS A 97 -1.98 -33.09 8.06
C LYS A 97 -2.79 -32.96 9.35
N ILE A 98 -3.59 -31.89 9.49
CA ILE A 98 -4.46 -31.65 10.65
C ILE A 98 -5.83 -32.29 10.40
N SER A 99 -6.47 -32.00 9.24
CA SER A 99 -7.82 -32.46 8.96
C SER A 99 -8.03 -32.81 7.48
N ASN A 100 -8.68 -33.96 7.24
CA ASN A 100 -9.08 -34.41 5.91
C ASN A 100 -10.55 -34.13 5.57
N LYS A 101 -11.27 -33.37 6.40
CA LYS A 101 -12.66 -32.99 6.15
C LYS A 101 -12.79 -32.17 4.87
N PRO A 102 -13.95 -32.21 4.18
CA PRO A 102 -14.16 -31.42 2.96
C PRO A 102 -14.26 -29.91 3.29
N VAL A 103 -13.76 -29.07 2.38
CA VAL A 103 -13.99 -27.61 2.45
C VAL A 103 -15.43 -27.34 2.05
N LYS A 104 -16.23 -26.76 2.96
CA LYS A 104 -17.65 -26.46 2.75
C LYS A 104 -17.89 -24.98 2.48
N VAL A 105 -17.07 -24.11 3.06
CA VAL A 105 -17.18 -22.68 2.95
C VAL A 105 -15.80 -22.07 2.68
N ILE A 106 -15.78 -21.09 1.78
CA ILE A 106 -14.67 -20.16 1.60
C ILE A 106 -15.22 -18.75 1.84
N VAL A 107 -14.47 -17.90 2.52
CA VAL A 107 -14.79 -16.48 2.70
C VAL A 107 -13.64 -15.65 2.15
N TYR A 108 -13.93 -14.72 1.26
CA TYR A 108 -12.99 -13.71 0.83
C TYR A 108 -13.18 -12.45 1.65
N THR A 109 -12.12 -11.99 2.30
CA THR A 109 -12.17 -10.75 3.09
C THR A 109 -12.33 -9.52 2.21
N HIS A 110 -11.70 -9.52 1.02
CA HIS A 110 -11.79 -8.44 0.03
C HIS A 110 -11.18 -8.86 -1.34
N ASN A 111 -11.13 -7.93 -2.30
CA ASN A 111 -10.83 -8.22 -3.71
C ASN A 111 -9.35 -8.34 -4.09
N HIS A 112 -8.37 -8.15 -3.20
CA HIS A 112 -6.97 -8.24 -3.56
C HIS A 112 -6.56 -9.67 -3.90
N LEU A 113 -5.68 -9.82 -4.91
CA LEU A 113 -5.36 -11.14 -5.48
C LEU A 113 -4.61 -12.06 -4.53
N ASP A 114 -3.84 -11.53 -3.60
CA ASP A 114 -3.14 -12.30 -2.58
C ASP A 114 -4.08 -12.97 -1.55
N HIS A 115 -5.38 -12.67 -1.60
CA HIS A 115 -6.44 -13.32 -0.82
C HIS A 115 -7.27 -14.30 -1.65
N LEU A 116 -7.22 -14.22 -2.98
CA LEU A 116 -8.14 -14.91 -3.87
C LEU A 116 -7.46 -15.88 -4.84
N GLY A 117 -6.16 -15.70 -5.09
CA GLY A 117 -5.46 -16.31 -6.21
C GLY A 117 -5.28 -17.82 -6.12
N GLY A 118 -5.36 -18.40 -4.94
CA GLY A 118 -5.23 -19.85 -4.73
C GLY A 118 -6.55 -20.60 -4.51
N ALA A 119 -7.68 -19.95 -4.73
CA ALA A 119 -9.00 -20.47 -4.36
C ALA A 119 -9.38 -21.81 -5.00
N SER A 120 -8.97 -22.06 -6.24
CA SER A 120 -9.21 -23.33 -6.97
C SER A 120 -8.70 -24.55 -6.20
N ILE A 121 -7.56 -24.40 -5.48
CA ILE A 121 -6.95 -25.49 -4.70
C ILE A 121 -7.85 -25.87 -3.51
N PHE A 122 -8.37 -24.87 -2.78
CA PHE A 122 -9.25 -25.13 -1.64
C PHE A 122 -10.65 -25.57 -2.08
N ALA A 123 -11.14 -25.07 -3.24
CA ALA A 123 -12.44 -25.42 -3.79
C ALA A 123 -12.46 -26.79 -4.49
N ASN A 124 -11.29 -27.36 -4.78
CA ASN A 124 -11.15 -28.57 -5.58
C ASN A 124 -11.99 -29.74 -5.02
N ASN A 125 -12.83 -30.32 -5.88
CA ASN A 125 -13.74 -31.47 -5.62
C ASN A 125 -14.82 -31.26 -4.55
N SER A 126 -14.95 -30.08 -3.91
CA SER A 126 -15.92 -29.86 -2.84
C SER A 126 -17.07 -28.91 -3.21
N ASN A 127 -16.91 -28.10 -4.26
CA ASN A 127 -17.88 -27.07 -4.69
C ASN A 127 -18.42 -26.22 -3.51
N PRO A 128 -17.55 -25.53 -2.77
CA PRO A 128 -17.93 -24.83 -1.55
C PRO A 128 -18.85 -23.63 -1.82
N ASP A 129 -19.62 -23.22 -0.81
CA ASP A 129 -20.19 -21.87 -0.79
C ASP A 129 -19.09 -20.85 -0.58
N ILE A 130 -18.95 -19.88 -1.51
CA ILE A 130 -17.91 -18.83 -1.47
C ILE A 130 -18.58 -17.51 -1.19
N TYR A 131 -18.37 -17.00 0.03
CA TYR A 131 -18.94 -15.75 0.52
C TYR A 131 -18.02 -14.56 0.27
N ALA A 132 -18.62 -13.43 -0.14
CA ALA A 132 -17.93 -12.15 -0.24
C ALA A 132 -18.93 -10.99 -0.17
N GLN A 133 -18.44 -9.79 0.13
CA GLN A 133 -19.24 -8.58 0.01
C GLN A 133 -19.49 -8.23 -1.48
N GLU A 134 -20.67 -7.71 -1.83
CA GLU A 134 -21.13 -7.59 -3.22
C GLU A 134 -20.26 -6.70 -4.13
N ASN A 135 -19.57 -5.68 -3.58
CA ASN A 135 -18.69 -4.79 -4.34
C ASN A 135 -17.48 -5.52 -4.96
N ILE A 136 -17.12 -6.68 -4.44
CA ILE A 136 -16.00 -7.49 -4.94
C ILE A 136 -16.11 -7.75 -6.44
N ILE A 137 -17.33 -7.96 -6.95
CA ILE A 137 -17.57 -8.26 -8.37
C ILE A 137 -17.15 -7.08 -9.25
N TYR A 138 -17.55 -5.87 -8.88
CA TYR A 138 -17.16 -4.67 -9.62
C TYR A 138 -15.65 -4.44 -9.56
N ASN A 139 -15.03 -4.63 -8.41
CA ASN A 139 -13.61 -4.41 -8.21
C ASN A 139 -12.77 -5.39 -9.05
N LEU A 140 -13.08 -6.68 -9.02
CA LEU A 140 -12.42 -7.69 -9.84
C LEU A 140 -12.56 -7.41 -11.33
N ASP A 141 -13.77 -7.07 -11.80
CA ASP A 141 -14.02 -6.80 -13.20
C ASP A 141 -13.28 -5.54 -13.68
N ASN A 142 -13.25 -4.47 -12.89
CA ASN A 142 -12.59 -3.22 -13.24
C ASN A 142 -11.07 -3.37 -13.35
N ILE A 143 -10.44 -4.04 -12.37
CA ILE A 143 -9.01 -4.30 -12.40
C ILE A 143 -8.65 -5.19 -13.59
N ALA A 144 -9.43 -6.24 -13.85
CA ALA A 144 -9.15 -7.19 -14.93
C ALA A 144 -9.26 -6.59 -16.33
N THR A 145 -10.08 -5.53 -16.53
CA THR A 145 -10.45 -5.07 -17.88
C THR A 145 -10.04 -3.63 -18.18
N THR A 146 -10.18 -2.69 -17.24
CA THR A 146 -10.11 -1.25 -17.54
C THR A 146 -8.71 -0.68 -17.35
N ILE A 147 -8.06 -0.97 -16.22
CA ILE A 147 -6.79 -0.36 -15.82
C ILE A 147 -5.65 -1.37 -15.65
N ARG A 148 -5.87 -2.61 -16.09
CA ARG A 148 -4.93 -3.72 -15.90
C ARG A 148 -3.49 -3.38 -16.29
N PRO A 149 -3.19 -2.85 -17.50
CA PRO A 149 -1.80 -2.66 -17.92
C PRO A 149 -1.01 -1.81 -16.94
N ILE A 150 -1.52 -0.62 -16.62
CA ILE A 150 -0.80 0.31 -15.74
C ILE A 150 -0.73 -0.17 -14.29
N ILE A 151 -1.77 -0.87 -13.80
CA ILE A 151 -1.75 -1.43 -12.44
C ILE A 151 -0.69 -2.51 -12.32
N PHE A 152 -0.53 -3.38 -13.34
CA PHE A 152 0.51 -4.41 -13.33
C PHE A 152 1.92 -3.84 -13.36
N GLU A 153 2.21 -2.87 -14.24
CA GLU A 153 3.52 -2.21 -14.29
C GLU A 153 3.86 -1.50 -12.97
N ARG A 154 2.89 -0.75 -12.42
CA ARG A 154 3.12 -0.05 -11.15
C ARG A 154 3.21 -1.01 -9.97
N SER A 155 2.49 -2.14 -10.00
CA SER A 155 2.64 -3.21 -9.00
C SER A 155 4.01 -3.86 -9.10
N ALA A 156 4.51 -4.12 -10.31
CA ALA A 156 5.83 -4.68 -10.50
C ALA A 156 6.92 -3.79 -9.86
N ARG A 157 6.79 -2.47 -9.99
CA ARG A 157 7.70 -1.50 -9.34
C ARG A 157 7.48 -1.47 -7.81
N GLN A 158 6.22 -1.44 -7.35
CA GLN A 158 5.89 -1.37 -5.91
C GLN A 158 6.41 -2.58 -5.13
N PHE A 159 6.35 -3.76 -5.73
CA PHE A 159 6.74 -5.03 -5.09
C PHE A 159 8.13 -5.52 -5.50
N GLY A 160 8.82 -4.80 -6.38
CA GLY A 160 10.15 -5.18 -6.85
C GLY A 160 10.17 -6.50 -7.63
N ILE A 161 9.09 -6.84 -8.38
CA ILE A 161 8.97 -8.13 -9.06
C ILE A 161 10.18 -8.46 -9.96
N PRO A 162 10.76 -7.52 -10.74
CA PRO A 162 11.91 -7.82 -11.58
C PRO A 162 13.26 -7.88 -10.85
N LEU A 163 13.28 -7.54 -9.57
CA LEU A 163 14.52 -7.58 -8.77
C LEU A 163 14.94 -9.02 -8.47
N PRO A 164 16.24 -9.30 -8.36
CA PRO A 164 16.74 -10.58 -7.89
C PRO A 164 16.18 -10.94 -6.50
N SER A 165 15.87 -12.22 -6.28
CA SER A 165 15.24 -12.68 -5.03
C SER A 165 16.06 -12.39 -3.76
N ASN A 166 17.39 -12.28 -3.88
CA ASN A 166 18.27 -11.89 -2.78
C ASN A 166 18.19 -10.40 -2.42
N GLU A 167 17.58 -9.56 -3.25
CA GLU A 167 17.28 -8.16 -2.95
C GLU A 167 15.91 -7.98 -2.29
N ILE A 168 15.07 -9.02 -2.25
CA ILE A 168 13.76 -8.97 -1.60
C ILE A 168 13.95 -9.31 -0.12
N VAL A 169 13.84 -8.29 0.74
CA VAL A 169 13.96 -8.44 2.20
C VAL A 169 12.63 -8.83 2.82
N HIS A 170 11.59 -8.02 2.60
CA HIS A 170 10.18 -8.24 2.92
C HIS A 170 9.33 -7.19 2.22
N GLN A 171 8.01 -7.40 2.17
CA GLN A 171 7.06 -6.50 1.54
C GLN A 171 6.32 -5.56 2.54
N GLY A 172 6.82 -5.44 3.78
CA GLY A 172 6.20 -4.62 4.82
C GLY A 172 4.99 -5.26 5.50
N ILE A 173 4.22 -6.07 4.80
CA ILE A 173 3.05 -6.82 5.27
C ILE A 173 3.17 -8.33 5.05
N GLY A 174 4.16 -8.77 4.30
CA GLY A 174 4.47 -10.17 4.04
C GLY A 174 5.94 -10.36 3.67
N GLY A 175 6.38 -11.60 3.57
CA GLY A 175 7.77 -11.93 3.24
C GLY A 175 8.12 -11.67 1.78
N PHE A 176 7.21 -11.95 0.87
CA PHE A 176 7.39 -11.82 -0.57
C PHE A 176 6.02 -11.80 -1.27
N LEU A 177 5.97 -11.25 -2.48
CA LEU A 177 4.81 -11.40 -3.35
C LEU A 177 4.98 -12.68 -4.20
N GLU A 178 4.04 -13.61 -4.07
CA GLU A 178 4.02 -14.87 -4.82
C GLU A 178 3.47 -14.73 -6.24
N ILE A 179 2.84 -13.60 -6.55
CA ILE A 179 2.22 -13.35 -7.86
C ILE A 179 3.28 -12.83 -8.83
N ASN A 180 3.69 -13.66 -9.78
CA ASN A 180 4.68 -13.36 -10.80
C ASN A 180 4.33 -14.05 -12.13
N ASP A 181 5.24 -14.05 -13.10
CA ASP A 181 5.05 -14.65 -14.43
C ASP A 181 5.01 -16.19 -14.43
N GLN A 182 5.42 -16.84 -13.35
CA GLN A 182 5.42 -18.29 -13.18
C GLN A 182 4.27 -18.78 -12.30
N SER A 183 3.54 -17.89 -11.64
CA SER A 183 2.45 -18.26 -10.75
C SER A 183 1.15 -18.50 -11.50
N THR A 184 0.38 -19.51 -11.05
CA THR A 184 -0.95 -19.82 -11.54
C THR A 184 -2.00 -19.13 -10.67
N LEU A 185 -2.88 -18.35 -11.29
CA LEU A 185 -4.01 -17.73 -10.60
C LEU A 185 -5.25 -18.62 -10.73
N GLY A 186 -5.62 -19.25 -9.62
CA GLY A 186 -6.79 -20.11 -9.48
C GLY A 186 -7.99 -19.38 -8.86
N LEU A 187 -8.29 -18.18 -9.32
CA LEU A 187 -9.43 -17.40 -8.84
C LEU A 187 -10.76 -18.12 -9.11
N VAL A 188 -11.56 -18.33 -8.08
CA VAL A 188 -12.94 -18.81 -8.18
C VAL A 188 -13.88 -17.68 -7.76
N ARG A 189 -14.84 -17.32 -8.64
CA ARG A 189 -15.79 -16.23 -8.32
C ARG A 189 -16.68 -16.62 -7.16
N PRO A 190 -16.97 -15.67 -6.23
CA PRO A 190 -17.91 -15.93 -5.13
C PRO A 190 -19.31 -16.20 -5.67
N ASN A 191 -20.03 -17.11 -5.01
CA ASN A 191 -21.38 -17.53 -5.37
C ASN A 191 -22.42 -17.15 -4.29
N LYS A 192 -21.97 -16.58 -3.17
CA LYS A 192 -22.80 -16.06 -2.07
C LYS A 192 -22.40 -14.61 -1.77
N LEU A 193 -23.17 -13.68 -2.27
CA LEU A 193 -22.89 -12.25 -2.05
C LEU A 193 -23.82 -11.70 -0.99
N PHE A 194 -23.30 -10.78 -0.18
CA PHE A 194 -24.10 -10.04 0.80
C PHE A 194 -23.71 -8.54 0.77
N LYS A 195 -24.56 -7.68 1.33
CA LYS A 195 -24.35 -6.24 1.32
C LYS A 195 -23.74 -5.73 2.61
N ASP A 196 -24.48 -5.81 3.70
CA ASP A 196 -24.09 -5.19 4.96
C ASP A 196 -23.56 -6.23 5.96
N GLU A 197 -24.33 -7.27 6.25
CA GLU A 197 -23.93 -8.39 7.11
C GLU A 197 -24.73 -9.67 6.78
N ILE A 198 -24.15 -10.80 7.16
CA ILE A 198 -24.81 -12.11 7.06
C ILE A 198 -24.33 -13.02 8.20
N GLU A 199 -25.24 -13.76 8.78
CA GLU A 199 -24.94 -14.84 9.71
C GLU A 199 -25.07 -16.19 8.99
N ILE A 200 -24.08 -17.04 9.16
CA ILE A 200 -24.04 -18.40 8.59
C ILE A 200 -23.77 -19.41 9.69
N ASN A 201 -24.42 -20.55 9.61
CA ASN A 201 -24.13 -21.70 10.48
C ASN A 201 -23.51 -22.83 9.67
N VAL A 202 -22.30 -23.24 10.06
CA VAL A 202 -21.56 -24.33 9.41
C VAL A 202 -21.36 -25.45 10.42
N ASP A 203 -22.12 -26.51 10.26
CA ASP A 203 -22.08 -27.71 11.12
C ASP A 203 -22.18 -27.42 12.63
N GLY A 204 -22.93 -26.40 12.98
CA GLY A 204 -23.18 -25.98 14.37
C GLY A 204 -22.32 -24.79 14.84
N LEU A 205 -21.30 -24.37 14.09
CA LEU A 205 -20.51 -23.17 14.39
C LEU A 205 -21.15 -21.94 13.71
N ASN A 206 -21.38 -20.87 14.47
CA ASN A 206 -21.93 -19.63 13.96
C ASN A 206 -20.82 -18.66 13.57
N LEU A 207 -20.92 -18.09 12.36
CA LEU A 207 -20.06 -17.03 11.88
C LEU A 207 -20.90 -15.83 11.49
N LYS A 208 -20.46 -14.64 11.88
CA LYS A 208 -21.01 -13.37 11.41
C LYS A 208 -20.01 -12.70 10.48
N LEU A 209 -20.41 -12.48 9.22
CA LEU A 209 -19.63 -11.75 8.22
C LEU A 209 -20.20 -10.34 8.15
N VAL A 210 -19.36 -9.32 8.34
CA VAL A 210 -19.82 -7.92 8.43
C VAL A 210 -18.98 -7.04 7.51
N HIS A 211 -19.67 -6.26 6.69
CA HIS A 211 -19.05 -5.27 5.82
C HIS A 211 -18.41 -4.14 6.63
N VAL A 212 -17.13 -3.92 6.44
CA VAL A 212 -16.30 -2.93 7.12
C VAL A 212 -15.29 -2.33 6.15
N PRO A 213 -15.70 -1.33 5.35
CA PRO A 213 -14.81 -0.70 4.39
C PRO A 213 -13.58 -0.12 5.10
N GLY A 214 -12.44 -0.20 4.45
CA GLY A 214 -11.15 0.27 4.97
C GLY A 214 -10.10 0.19 3.88
N GLU A 215 -9.30 -0.87 3.83
CA GLU A 215 -8.34 -1.05 2.75
C GLU A 215 -9.02 -1.09 1.38
N THR A 216 -10.20 -1.70 1.29
CA THR A 216 -11.07 -1.67 0.12
C THR A 216 -12.53 -1.43 0.49
N ASP A 217 -13.34 -1.04 -0.50
CA ASP A 217 -14.77 -0.78 -0.32
C ASP A 217 -15.65 -2.05 -0.27
N ASP A 218 -15.06 -3.22 -0.42
CA ASP A 218 -15.69 -4.54 -0.30
C ASP A 218 -15.16 -5.35 0.89
N HIS A 219 -14.42 -4.70 1.79
CA HIS A 219 -13.77 -5.38 2.90
C HIS A 219 -14.78 -5.85 3.97
N LEU A 220 -14.52 -7.01 4.56
CA LEU A 220 -15.32 -7.58 5.64
C LEU A 220 -14.45 -8.15 6.76
N TYR A 221 -15.03 -8.28 7.96
CA TYR A 221 -14.49 -9.16 8.99
C TYR A 221 -15.36 -10.41 9.19
N VAL A 222 -14.73 -11.46 9.72
CA VAL A 222 -15.43 -12.68 10.18
C VAL A 222 -15.35 -12.73 11.70
N TRP A 223 -16.50 -12.76 12.37
CA TRP A 223 -16.61 -12.92 13.80
C TRP A 223 -17.14 -14.31 14.17
N ILE A 224 -16.49 -15.00 15.10
CA ILE A 224 -16.87 -16.31 15.62
C ILE A 224 -17.11 -16.18 17.12
N PRO A 225 -18.36 -15.86 17.55
CA PRO A 225 -18.66 -15.54 18.95
C PRO A 225 -18.28 -16.65 19.93
N GLU A 226 -18.55 -17.91 19.57
CA GLU A 226 -18.30 -19.06 20.44
C GLU A 226 -16.81 -19.31 20.71
N LYS A 227 -15.92 -18.76 19.89
CA LYS A 227 -14.46 -18.87 20.02
C LYS A 227 -13.81 -17.54 20.41
N GLU A 228 -14.57 -16.45 20.48
CA GLU A 228 -14.07 -15.08 20.72
C GLU A 228 -12.97 -14.68 19.72
N VAL A 229 -13.09 -15.14 18.46
CA VAL A 229 -12.13 -14.92 17.37
C VAL A 229 -12.69 -13.95 16.35
N VAL A 230 -11.92 -12.90 16.04
CA VAL A 230 -12.19 -12.01 14.90
C VAL A 230 -11.08 -12.12 13.86
N LEU A 231 -11.48 -12.35 12.60
CA LEU A 231 -10.59 -12.33 11.45
C LEU A 231 -10.84 -11.01 10.71
N VAL A 232 -9.83 -10.15 10.65
CA VAL A 232 -10.02 -8.73 10.28
C VAL A 232 -9.52 -8.39 8.88
N GLY A 233 -9.09 -9.39 8.09
CA GLY A 233 -8.53 -9.15 6.77
C GLY A 233 -7.35 -8.18 6.84
N ASP A 234 -7.35 -7.19 5.93
CA ASP A 234 -6.33 -6.15 5.83
C ASP A 234 -6.71 -4.86 6.57
N ASN A 235 -7.84 -4.84 7.28
CA ASN A 235 -8.17 -3.68 8.10
C ASN A 235 -7.23 -3.50 9.31
N PHE A 236 -6.41 -4.50 9.58
CA PHE A 236 -5.32 -4.41 10.56
C PHE A 236 -4.16 -5.34 10.19
N TYR A 237 -2.93 -4.86 10.32
CA TYR A 237 -1.66 -5.60 10.29
C TYR A 237 -0.56 -4.81 11.02
N ARG A 238 0.60 -5.44 11.32
CA ARG A 238 1.72 -4.77 12.02
C ARG A 238 2.55 -3.87 11.11
N SER A 239 1.90 -2.90 10.52
CA SER A 239 2.47 -1.79 9.79
C SER A 239 1.42 -0.69 9.73
N PHE A 240 1.80 0.56 9.51
CA PHE A 240 0.80 1.61 9.34
C PHE A 240 -0.16 1.26 8.19
N ALA A 241 -1.47 1.49 8.41
CA ALA A 241 -2.52 1.25 7.43
C ALA A 241 -2.17 1.87 6.07
N ASN A 242 -2.29 1.09 5.02
CA ASN A 242 -1.96 1.57 3.68
C ASN A 242 -3.09 2.43 3.11
N LEU A 243 -3.18 3.68 3.56
CA LEU A 243 -4.22 4.61 3.11
C LEU A 243 -4.11 4.98 1.62
N TYR A 244 -2.99 4.65 0.98
CA TYR A 244 -2.80 4.78 -0.46
C TYR A 244 -1.75 3.81 -0.98
N ALA A 245 -2.16 2.89 -1.84
CA ALA A 245 -1.22 2.05 -2.57
C ALA A 245 -0.66 2.80 -3.78
N ILE A 246 0.67 3.01 -3.83
CA ILE A 246 1.33 3.81 -4.88
C ILE A 246 1.21 3.20 -6.29
N ARG A 247 0.89 1.91 -6.39
CA ARG A 247 0.54 1.27 -7.66
C ARG A 247 -0.74 1.85 -8.30
N GLY A 248 -1.57 2.48 -7.49
CA GLY A 248 -2.89 3.00 -7.84
C GLY A 248 -4.02 2.22 -7.16
N THR A 249 -4.94 2.94 -6.60
CA THR A 249 -6.13 2.41 -5.93
C THR A 249 -7.25 3.44 -5.98
N LYS A 250 -8.50 3.00 -5.72
CA LYS A 250 -9.58 3.92 -5.36
C LYS A 250 -9.19 4.69 -4.10
N PHE A 251 -9.82 5.85 -3.89
CA PHE A 251 -9.68 6.55 -2.62
C PHE A 251 -10.15 5.65 -1.47
N ARG A 252 -9.27 5.42 -0.52
CA ARG A 252 -9.54 4.73 0.74
C ARG A 252 -9.94 5.78 1.75
N ASN A 253 -11.22 5.83 2.11
CA ASN A 253 -11.72 6.83 3.05
C ASN A 253 -11.21 6.52 4.47
N PRO A 254 -10.32 7.35 5.05
CA PRO A 254 -9.76 7.06 6.36
C PRO A 254 -10.81 6.99 7.46
N MET A 255 -11.90 7.79 7.37
CA MET A 255 -12.92 7.83 8.41
C MET A 255 -13.82 6.59 8.37
N GLU A 256 -14.12 6.04 7.19
CA GLU A 256 -14.81 4.74 7.10
C GLU A 256 -13.94 3.62 7.70
N TRP A 257 -12.62 3.70 7.50
CA TRP A 257 -11.71 2.72 8.13
C TRP A 257 -11.67 2.88 9.66
N VAL A 258 -11.66 4.10 10.18
CA VAL A 258 -11.79 4.40 11.63
C VAL A 258 -13.08 3.79 12.20
N GLU A 259 -14.24 4.05 11.57
CA GLU A 259 -15.54 3.49 11.98
C GLU A 259 -15.55 1.95 11.92
N SER A 260 -14.87 1.37 10.96
CA SER A 260 -14.72 -0.08 10.84
C SER A 260 -13.89 -0.67 11.98
N LEU A 261 -12.81 0.00 12.38
CA LEU A 261 -11.99 -0.40 13.54
C LEU A 261 -12.76 -0.26 14.85
N ASP A 262 -13.57 0.80 15.02
CA ASP A 262 -14.43 0.96 16.21
C ASP A 262 -15.41 -0.22 16.35
N LYS A 263 -16.04 -0.67 15.25
CA LYS A 263 -16.90 -1.86 15.25
C LYS A 263 -16.14 -3.13 15.66
N ILE A 264 -14.88 -3.27 15.25
CA ILE A 264 -14.05 -4.43 15.60
C ILE A 264 -13.65 -4.36 17.09
N ILE A 265 -13.31 -3.17 17.61
CA ILE A 265 -12.98 -2.95 19.01
C ILE A 265 -14.17 -3.31 19.92
N GLU A 266 -15.41 -2.98 19.52
CA GLU A 266 -16.64 -3.27 20.27
C GLU A 266 -16.93 -4.77 20.41
N LEU A 267 -16.32 -5.65 19.58
CA LEU A 267 -16.47 -7.09 19.70
C LEU A 267 -15.82 -7.67 20.97
N ASP A 268 -14.87 -6.94 21.57
CA ASP A 268 -14.08 -7.38 22.73
C ASP A 268 -13.51 -8.80 22.53
N ALA A 269 -12.83 -8.98 21.38
CA ALA A 269 -12.31 -10.28 20.96
C ALA A 269 -11.09 -10.71 21.79
N LYS A 270 -10.98 -12.00 22.04
CA LYS A 270 -9.83 -12.62 22.73
C LYS A 270 -8.70 -12.96 21.75
N TYR A 271 -9.06 -13.23 20.50
CA TYR A 271 -8.10 -13.56 19.43
C TYR A 271 -8.42 -12.71 18.21
N LEU A 272 -7.39 -12.03 17.69
CA LEU A 272 -7.45 -11.26 16.45
C LEU A 272 -6.50 -11.88 15.43
N ILE A 273 -7.03 -12.23 14.27
CA ILE A 273 -6.27 -12.82 13.16
C ILE A 273 -6.32 -11.88 11.96
N PRO A 274 -5.22 -11.21 11.63
CA PRO A 274 -5.11 -10.42 10.41
C PRO A 274 -4.79 -11.31 9.20
N SER A 275 -5.11 -10.84 7.99
CA SER A 275 -4.69 -11.53 6.77
C SER A 275 -3.23 -11.24 6.39
N HIS A 276 -2.54 -10.40 7.13
CA HIS A 276 -1.09 -10.20 7.10
C HIS A 276 -0.52 -10.15 8.50
N THR A 277 0.74 -10.54 8.66
CA THR A 277 1.42 -10.60 9.96
C THR A 277 0.85 -11.66 10.92
N ARG A 278 1.30 -11.68 12.16
CA ARG A 278 0.94 -12.72 13.13
C ARG A 278 -0.30 -12.34 13.94
N PRO A 279 -1.09 -13.34 14.41
CA PRO A 279 -2.22 -13.11 15.30
C PRO A 279 -1.84 -12.39 16.60
N ILE A 280 -2.83 -11.70 17.18
CA ILE A 280 -2.73 -11.09 18.53
C ILE A 280 -3.70 -11.81 19.46
N GLN A 281 -3.25 -12.07 20.69
CA GLN A 281 -4.03 -12.69 21.74
C GLN A 281 -4.16 -11.79 22.97
N GLY A 282 -5.34 -11.81 23.57
CA GLY A 282 -5.69 -11.12 24.82
C GLY A 282 -6.45 -9.81 24.57
N TYR A 283 -7.53 -9.61 25.32
CA TYR A 283 -8.47 -8.48 25.17
C TYR A 283 -7.76 -7.12 25.18
N ASP A 284 -6.92 -6.87 26.21
CA ASP A 284 -6.21 -5.59 26.36
C ASP A 284 -5.19 -5.38 25.24
N ASN A 285 -4.48 -6.43 24.83
CA ASN A 285 -3.49 -6.35 23.75
C ASN A 285 -4.15 -5.99 22.43
N ILE A 286 -5.28 -6.62 22.11
CA ILE A 286 -6.06 -6.39 20.90
C ILE A 286 -6.65 -4.99 20.93
N LYS A 287 -7.28 -4.60 22.03
CA LYS A 287 -7.88 -3.28 22.20
C LYS A 287 -6.85 -2.18 22.05
N ASN A 288 -5.68 -2.31 22.69
CA ASN A 288 -4.59 -1.33 22.57
C ASN A 288 -4.07 -1.25 21.13
N ALA A 289 -3.83 -2.41 20.48
CA ALA A 289 -3.34 -2.44 19.10
C ALA A 289 -4.33 -1.77 18.13
N LEU A 290 -5.61 -2.11 18.21
CA LEU A 290 -6.64 -1.52 17.35
C LEU A 290 -6.89 -0.03 17.65
N THR A 291 -6.79 0.37 18.93
CA THR A 291 -6.92 1.79 19.33
C THR A 291 -5.78 2.62 18.76
N ASP A 292 -4.52 2.18 18.93
CA ASP A 292 -3.37 2.87 18.34
C ASP A 292 -3.53 2.99 16.81
N TYR A 293 -3.96 1.90 16.17
CA TYR A 293 -4.12 1.83 14.71
C TYR A 293 -5.19 2.82 14.22
N ARG A 294 -6.37 2.81 14.85
CA ARG A 294 -7.46 3.74 14.61
C ARG A 294 -7.02 5.19 14.82
N ASP A 295 -6.39 5.48 15.95
CA ASP A 295 -5.95 6.84 16.33
C ASP A 295 -4.86 7.35 15.37
N GLY A 296 -3.97 6.47 14.90
CA GLY A 296 -2.97 6.79 13.89
C GLY A 296 -3.59 7.21 12.55
N ILE A 297 -4.57 6.45 12.07
CA ILE A 297 -5.33 6.76 10.85
C ILE A 297 -6.06 8.09 11.00
N GLN A 298 -6.82 8.25 12.08
CA GLN A 298 -7.60 9.45 12.35
C GLN A 298 -6.70 10.69 12.50
N PHE A 299 -5.57 10.56 13.18
CA PHE A 299 -4.63 11.67 13.34
C PHE A 299 -4.11 12.17 12.00
N VAL A 300 -3.66 11.27 11.12
CA VAL A 300 -3.16 11.67 9.78
C VAL A 300 -4.27 12.34 8.97
N HIS A 301 -5.49 11.78 9.03
CA HIS A 301 -6.67 12.39 8.41
C HIS A 301 -6.93 13.81 8.94
N ASP A 302 -7.13 13.95 10.25
CA ASP A 302 -7.55 15.21 10.86
C ASP A 302 -6.51 16.32 10.69
N GLN A 303 -5.22 15.98 10.82
CA GLN A 303 -4.16 16.98 10.58
C GLN A 303 -4.07 17.36 9.09
N THR A 304 -4.30 16.43 8.17
CA THR A 304 -4.37 16.74 6.74
C THR A 304 -5.52 17.69 6.46
N ILE A 305 -6.74 17.38 6.93
CA ILE A 305 -7.92 18.25 6.76
C ILE A 305 -7.71 19.62 7.42
N ARG A 306 -7.12 19.65 8.62
CA ARG A 306 -6.79 20.91 9.30
C ARG A 306 -5.91 21.82 8.44
N HIS A 307 -4.94 21.26 7.74
CA HIS A 307 -4.04 22.03 6.88
C HIS A 307 -4.66 22.37 5.53
N ILE A 308 -5.49 21.50 4.94
CA ILE A 308 -6.33 21.82 3.79
C ILE A 308 -7.17 23.06 4.06
N ASN A 309 -7.85 23.11 5.22
CA ASN A 309 -8.69 24.24 5.63
C ASN A 309 -7.91 25.54 5.88
N ARG A 310 -6.58 25.47 5.92
CA ARG A 310 -5.68 26.64 5.98
C ARG A 310 -5.14 27.04 4.61
N GLY A 311 -5.56 26.35 3.54
CA GLY A 311 -5.16 26.64 2.17
C GLY A 311 -3.76 26.13 1.79
N LEU A 312 -3.19 25.17 2.54
CA LEU A 312 -1.89 24.60 2.20
C LEU A 312 -2.02 23.60 1.04
N THR A 313 -0.99 23.58 0.20
CA THR A 313 -0.82 22.58 -0.87
C THR A 313 -0.45 21.19 -0.31
N PRO A 314 -0.63 20.10 -1.07
CA PRO A 314 -0.25 18.77 -0.60
C PRO A 314 1.19 18.66 -0.12
N ASP A 315 2.14 19.29 -0.82
CA ASP A 315 3.57 19.23 -0.47
C ASP A 315 3.88 19.99 0.82
N GLU A 316 3.24 21.15 1.04
CA GLU A 316 3.35 21.88 2.30
C GLU A 316 2.74 21.10 3.47
N ILE A 317 1.66 20.33 3.23
CA ILE A 317 1.02 19.51 4.26
C ILE A 317 1.90 18.34 4.65
N VAL A 318 2.50 17.65 3.66
CA VAL A 318 3.42 16.53 3.90
C VAL A 318 4.55 16.93 4.86
N ALA A 319 5.12 18.12 4.70
CA ALA A 319 6.19 18.60 5.58
C ALA A 319 5.73 18.83 7.04
N LYS A 320 4.41 18.90 7.30
CA LYS A 320 3.85 19.26 8.61
C LYS A 320 3.19 18.11 9.36
N VAL A 321 2.68 17.11 8.65
CA VAL A 321 1.97 15.98 9.28
C VAL A 321 2.97 14.95 9.79
N LYS A 322 3.13 14.92 11.12
CA LYS A 322 3.98 13.96 11.83
C LYS A 322 3.17 13.38 13.00
N LEU A 323 3.26 12.08 13.21
CA LEU A 323 2.60 11.44 14.35
C LEU A 323 3.14 11.98 15.69
N PRO A 324 2.29 12.12 16.71
CA PRO A 324 2.76 12.38 18.06
C PRO A 324 3.57 11.19 18.59
N ASN A 325 4.47 11.42 19.53
CA ASN A 325 5.46 10.43 19.97
C ASN A 325 4.83 9.07 20.36
N HIS A 326 3.74 9.08 21.13
CA HIS A 326 3.10 7.83 21.59
C HIS A 326 2.57 6.98 20.42
N LEU A 327 2.04 7.60 19.35
CA LEU A 327 1.62 6.88 18.13
C LEU A 327 2.82 6.53 17.25
N ALA A 328 3.80 7.41 17.14
CA ALA A 328 5.00 7.17 16.35
C ALA A 328 5.85 6.02 16.94
N GLU A 329 5.73 5.73 18.23
CA GLU A 329 6.41 4.63 18.93
C GLU A 329 5.64 3.33 18.93
N SER A 330 4.35 3.36 18.57
CA SER A 330 3.55 2.14 18.49
C SER A 330 4.12 1.17 17.46
N PRO A 331 4.31 -0.12 17.81
CA PRO A 331 4.82 -1.14 16.88
C PRO A 331 3.85 -1.45 15.73
N TYR A 332 2.61 -0.98 15.82
CA TYR A 332 1.56 -1.17 14.84
C TYR A 332 1.48 -0.04 13.82
N LEU A 333 2.18 1.09 14.07
CA LEU A 333 2.13 2.29 13.23
C LEU A 333 3.47 2.60 12.56
N GLN A 334 4.39 1.63 12.52
CA GLN A 334 5.65 1.80 11.80
C GLN A 334 5.38 1.78 10.28
N PRO A 335 6.01 2.67 9.50
CA PRO A 335 5.75 2.79 8.07
C PRO A 335 6.50 1.73 7.25
N PHE A 336 6.31 0.44 7.57
CA PHE A 336 7.02 -0.65 6.87
C PHE A 336 6.46 -0.95 5.48
N TYR A 337 5.21 -0.54 5.19
CA TYR A 337 4.54 -0.82 3.92
C TYR A 337 4.39 0.42 3.05
N GLY A 338 3.66 1.43 3.50
CA GLY A 338 3.47 2.69 2.80
C GLY A 338 3.86 3.88 3.67
N SER A 339 3.90 5.09 3.10
CA SER A 339 4.40 6.30 3.73
C SER A 339 3.32 7.34 4.01
N ILE A 340 3.45 8.08 5.12
CA ILE A 340 2.53 9.18 5.50
C ILE A 340 2.46 10.24 4.38
N SER A 341 3.56 10.49 3.67
CA SER A 341 3.59 11.44 2.57
C SER A 341 2.60 11.08 1.46
N SER A 342 2.51 9.81 1.11
CA SER A 342 1.55 9.27 0.14
C SER A 342 0.12 9.36 0.66
N TYR A 343 -0.09 9.13 1.96
CA TYR A 343 -1.40 9.19 2.60
C TYR A 343 -1.97 10.61 2.61
N VAL A 344 -1.15 11.61 2.99
CA VAL A 344 -1.52 13.03 2.96
C VAL A 344 -1.98 13.45 1.56
N ARG A 345 -1.23 13.08 0.51
CA ARG A 345 -1.58 13.39 -0.88
C ARG A 345 -2.88 12.70 -1.31
N SER A 346 -3.09 11.46 -0.87
CA SER A 346 -4.31 10.71 -1.15
C SER A 346 -5.53 11.33 -0.48
N ILE A 347 -5.42 11.70 0.80
CA ILE A 347 -6.49 12.37 1.55
C ILE A 347 -6.83 13.71 0.90
N PHE A 348 -5.82 14.54 0.56
CA PHE A 348 -6.03 15.79 -0.14
C PHE A 348 -6.84 15.58 -1.44
N SER A 349 -6.37 14.66 -2.30
CA SER A 349 -7.01 14.39 -3.57
C SER A 349 -8.41 13.78 -3.41
N GLY A 350 -8.61 12.96 -2.38
CA GLY A 350 -9.89 12.33 -2.09
C GLY A 350 -10.98 13.31 -1.66
N TYR A 351 -10.61 14.36 -0.90
CA TYR A 351 -11.56 15.35 -0.40
C TYR A 351 -11.82 16.51 -1.37
N ILE A 352 -10.78 17.04 -2.01
CA ILE A 352 -10.90 18.25 -2.85
C ILE A 352 -10.35 18.10 -4.27
N GLY A 353 -9.94 16.89 -4.66
CA GLY A 353 -9.46 16.59 -6.01
C GLY A 353 -7.99 16.98 -6.22
N TRP A 354 -7.57 17.00 -7.48
CA TRP A 354 -6.17 17.19 -7.88
C TRP A 354 -5.69 18.64 -7.79
N PHE A 355 -6.60 19.62 -7.80
CA PHE A 355 -6.26 21.03 -7.90
C PHE A 355 -5.69 21.55 -6.59
N SER A 356 -4.46 22.09 -6.64
CA SER A 356 -3.73 22.61 -5.46
C SER A 356 -4.29 23.89 -4.89
N GLY A 357 -5.16 24.63 -5.64
CA GLY A 357 -5.60 25.98 -5.34
C GLY A 357 -4.73 27.06 -5.99
N ASN A 358 -3.56 26.73 -6.52
CA ASN A 358 -2.72 27.68 -7.24
C ASN A 358 -3.21 27.81 -8.69
N VAL A 359 -3.58 29.02 -9.10
CA VAL A 359 -4.11 29.29 -10.45
C VAL A 359 -3.15 28.87 -11.57
N THR A 360 -1.86 28.84 -11.31
CA THR A 360 -0.84 28.38 -12.28
C THR A 360 -1.02 26.93 -12.66
N ASP A 361 -1.58 26.10 -11.76
CA ASP A 361 -1.78 24.66 -11.99
C ASP A 361 -3.03 24.36 -12.82
N LEU A 362 -3.88 25.35 -13.13
CA LEU A 362 -5.07 25.12 -13.99
C LEU A 362 -4.67 24.76 -15.43
N HIS A 363 -3.68 25.45 -15.98
CA HIS A 363 -3.22 25.23 -17.36
C HIS A 363 -1.70 25.34 -17.44
N PRO A 364 -0.96 24.40 -16.80
CA PRO A 364 0.48 24.43 -16.80
C PRO A 364 1.04 24.18 -18.21
N LEU A 365 2.24 24.67 -18.47
CA LEU A 365 3.01 24.24 -19.66
C LEU A 365 3.19 22.72 -19.62
N SER A 366 3.26 22.10 -20.80
CA SER A 366 3.65 20.69 -20.86
C SER A 366 5.03 20.46 -20.22
N PRO A 367 5.30 19.26 -19.66
CA PRO A 367 6.61 18.98 -19.04
C PRO A 367 7.78 19.38 -19.94
N GLN A 368 7.71 19.05 -21.23
CA GLN A 368 8.76 19.40 -22.20
C GLN A 368 8.91 20.92 -22.40
N GLN A 369 7.80 21.65 -22.59
CA GLN A 369 7.85 23.12 -22.76
C GLN A 369 8.41 23.80 -21.51
N ARG A 370 8.02 23.34 -20.33
CA ARG A 370 8.53 23.85 -19.05
C ARG A 370 10.02 23.58 -18.91
N ALA A 371 10.47 22.37 -19.23
CA ALA A 371 11.87 21.98 -19.17
C ALA A 371 12.75 22.83 -20.10
N ILE A 372 12.31 23.06 -21.37
CA ILE A 372 13.02 23.92 -22.32
C ILE A 372 13.20 25.32 -21.73
N LYS A 373 12.13 25.95 -21.20
CA LYS A 373 12.21 27.31 -20.64
C LYS A 373 13.10 27.39 -19.40
N ILE A 374 13.09 26.38 -18.55
CA ILE A 374 14.00 26.31 -17.39
C ILE A 374 15.45 26.19 -17.88
N SER A 375 15.70 25.33 -18.87
CA SER A 375 17.04 25.14 -19.47
C SER A 375 17.57 26.46 -20.09
N GLU A 376 16.70 27.23 -20.78
CA GLU A 376 17.07 28.55 -21.35
C GLU A 376 17.45 29.56 -20.24
N ILE A 377 16.78 29.53 -19.10
CA ILE A 377 17.11 30.40 -17.96
C ILE A 377 18.44 29.95 -17.32
N ALA A 378 18.56 28.63 -17.06
CA ALA A 378 19.75 28.06 -16.44
C ALA A 378 20.99 28.29 -17.26
N SER A 379 20.92 28.14 -18.62
CA SER A 379 22.04 28.28 -19.53
C SER A 379 22.77 29.63 -19.47
N LYS A 380 22.15 30.64 -18.85
CA LYS A 380 22.78 31.96 -18.62
C LYS A 380 23.82 31.95 -17.50
N GLN A 381 23.80 30.97 -16.62
CA GLN A 381 24.65 30.89 -15.43
C GLN A 381 25.33 29.52 -15.27
N THR A 382 24.68 28.44 -15.68
CA THR A 382 25.16 27.07 -15.50
C THR A 382 24.52 26.12 -16.54
N ASN A 383 24.78 24.81 -16.40
CA ASN A 383 24.18 23.75 -17.20
C ASN A 383 23.42 22.80 -16.25
N ILE A 384 22.17 22.46 -16.56
CA ILE A 384 21.32 21.57 -15.72
C ILE A 384 21.99 20.23 -15.47
N GLU A 385 22.70 19.66 -16.46
CA GLU A 385 23.44 18.40 -16.30
C GLU A 385 24.56 18.54 -15.25
N VAL A 386 25.33 19.64 -15.31
CA VAL A 386 26.38 19.93 -14.32
C VAL A 386 25.80 20.06 -12.93
N GLU A 387 24.67 20.77 -12.80
CA GLU A 387 23.98 20.93 -11.51
C GLU A 387 23.42 19.61 -11.00
N ALA A 388 22.90 18.74 -11.87
CA ALA A 388 22.44 17.41 -11.49
C ALA A 388 23.60 16.53 -10.96
N VAL A 389 24.77 16.59 -11.59
CA VAL A 389 25.98 15.91 -11.11
C VAL A 389 26.43 16.47 -9.76
N ASN A 390 26.42 17.80 -9.60
CA ASN A 390 26.78 18.43 -8.35
C ASN A 390 25.81 18.04 -7.23
N ALA A 391 24.50 18.07 -7.48
CA ALA A 391 23.48 17.67 -6.53
C ALA A 391 23.67 16.20 -6.08
N LEU A 392 23.89 15.29 -7.04
CA LEU A 392 24.19 13.88 -6.73
C LEU A 392 25.42 13.74 -5.83
N SER A 393 26.50 14.46 -6.17
CA SER A 393 27.77 14.43 -5.43
C SER A 393 27.65 15.01 -4.02
N ASN A 394 26.78 15.99 -3.82
CA ASN A 394 26.50 16.63 -2.54
C ASN A 394 25.50 15.86 -1.67
N GLY A 395 24.92 14.75 -2.18
CA GLY A 395 23.90 13.99 -1.43
C GLY A 395 22.49 14.55 -1.54
N GLU A 396 22.25 15.52 -2.41
CA GLU A 396 20.95 16.13 -2.70
C GLU A 396 20.19 15.27 -3.72
N PHE A 397 19.94 14.01 -3.37
CA PHE A 397 19.46 12.97 -4.31
C PHE A 397 18.12 13.31 -4.95
N GLN A 398 17.16 13.85 -4.16
CA GLN A 398 15.86 14.26 -4.71
C GLN A 398 16.02 15.37 -5.74
N TRP A 399 16.87 16.35 -5.46
CA TRP A 399 17.15 17.44 -6.39
C TRP A 399 17.85 16.95 -7.66
N ALA A 400 18.80 16.02 -7.53
CA ALA A 400 19.44 15.39 -8.68
C ALA A 400 18.42 14.67 -9.59
N MET A 401 17.42 13.99 -9.01
CA MET A 401 16.33 13.37 -9.78
C MET A 401 15.46 14.39 -10.50
N GLU A 402 15.08 15.48 -9.83
CA GLU A 402 14.23 16.53 -10.41
C GLU A 402 14.94 17.24 -11.58
N LEU A 403 16.24 17.52 -11.44
CA LEU A 403 17.05 18.07 -12.53
C LEU A 403 17.19 17.09 -13.70
N SER A 404 17.36 15.80 -13.42
CA SER A 404 17.39 14.75 -14.44
C SER A 404 16.05 14.64 -15.19
N ASP A 405 14.93 14.80 -14.50
CA ASP A 405 13.59 14.82 -15.12
C ASP A 405 13.43 15.97 -16.12
N LEU A 406 14.02 17.14 -15.84
CA LEU A 406 14.04 18.25 -16.80
C LEU A 406 14.82 17.90 -18.07
N LEU A 407 15.98 17.24 -17.95
CA LEU A 407 16.77 16.79 -19.10
C LEU A 407 16.03 15.72 -19.92
N LEU A 408 15.44 14.73 -19.24
CA LEU A 408 14.69 13.64 -19.86
C LEU A 408 13.38 14.12 -20.51
N ALA A 409 12.78 15.18 -20.01
CA ALA A 409 11.61 15.79 -20.63
C ALA A 409 11.94 16.49 -21.97
N VAL A 410 13.17 16.92 -22.16
CA VAL A 410 13.67 17.50 -23.43
C VAL A 410 14.15 16.39 -24.37
N ASP A 411 14.93 15.45 -23.86
CA ASP A 411 15.47 14.29 -24.58
C ASP A 411 15.35 13.03 -23.72
N SER A 412 14.39 12.18 -24.04
CA SER A 412 14.13 10.93 -23.32
C SER A 412 15.28 9.92 -23.40
N ASN A 413 16.22 10.11 -24.34
CA ASN A 413 17.40 9.27 -24.54
C ASN A 413 18.68 9.88 -23.93
N HIS A 414 18.55 10.91 -23.10
CA HIS A 414 19.70 11.57 -22.49
C HIS A 414 20.39 10.64 -21.47
N GLU A 415 21.42 9.90 -21.93
CA GLU A 415 22.07 8.84 -21.16
C GLU A 415 22.63 9.31 -19.81
N LYS A 416 23.28 10.50 -19.76
CA LYS A 416 23.81 11.04 -18.49
C LYS A 416 22.70 11.36 -17.49
N ALA A 417 21.54 11.85 -17.93
CA ALA A 417 20.41 12.10 -17.06
C ALA A 417 19.81 10.79 -16.53
N LYS A 418 19.74 9.74 -17.34
CA LYS A 418 19.32 8.39 -16.87
C LYS A 418 20.27 7.86 -15.80
N GLU A 419 21.59 7.96 -16.02
CA GLU A 419 22.60 7.54 -15.06
C GLU A 419 22.46 8.27 -13.72
N ILE A 420 22.41 9.62 -13.74
CA ILE A 420 22.27 10.43 -12.53
C ILE A 420 20.96 10.09 -11.78
N LYS A 421 19.85 9.98 -12.51
CA LYS A 421 18.55 9.64 -11.94
C LYS A 421 18.53 8.25 -11.32
N SER A 422 19.16 7.28 -11.97
CA SER A 422 19.30 5.93 -11.46
C SER A 422 20.09 5.90 -10.16
N ASP A 423 21.27 6.53 -10.15
CA ASP A 423 22.13 6.56 -8.96
C ASP A 423 21.46 7.28 -7.79
N ALA A 424 20.76 8.39 -8.06
CA ALA A 424 19.97 9.11 -7.05
C ALA A 424 18.83 8.24 -6.49
N ALA A 425 18.11 7.52 -7.36
CA ALA A 425 17.04 6.61 -6.94
C ALA A 425 17.57 5.46 -6.07
N GLU A 426 18.73 4.87 -6.41
CA GLU A 426 19.38 3.87 -5.54
C GLU A 426 19.71 4.43 -4.15
N LYS A 427 20.21 5.67 -4.06
CA LYS A 427 20.50 6.30 -2.76
C LYS A 427 19.23 6.62 -1.98
N LEU A 428 18.18 7.10 -2.64
CA LEU A 428 16.89 7.37 -1.99
C LEU A 428 16.22 6.10 -1.50
N SER A 429 16.34 4.98 -2.22
CA SER A 429 15.77 3.71 -1.77
C SER A 429 16.33 3.29 -0.40
N MET A 430 17.63 3.46 -0.19
CA MET A 430 18.31 3.14 1.07
C MET A 430 17.85 3.99 2.27
N GLN A 431 17.13 5.07 2.02
CA GLN A 431 16.56 5.94 3.05
C GLN A 431 15.11 5.59 3.38
N GLN A 432 14.51 4.62 2.67
CA GLN A 432 13.10 4.28 2.83
C GLN A 432 12.92 3.11 3.83
N LEU A 433 12.03 3.28 4.80
CA LEU A 433 11.52 2.19 5.64
C LEU A 433 10.31 1.51 4.99
N ALA A 434 9.55 2.26 4.18
CA ALA A 434 8.39 1.76 3.47
C ALA A 434 8.81 0.89 2.27
N SER A 435 8.44 -0.38 2.27
CA SER A 435 8.78 -1.32 1.22
C SER A 435 8.28 -0.87 -0.16
N ASN A 436 7.09 -0.28 -0.22
CA ASN A 436 6.52 0.27 -1.44
C ASN A 436 7.44 1.32 -2.09
N ASP A 437 7.91 2.29 -1.30
CA ASP A 437 8.78 3.36 -1.77
C ASP A 437 10.18 2.80 -2.10
N TYR A 438 10.73 1.93 -1.24
CA TYR A 438 12.01 1.26 -1.44
C TYR A 438 12.08 0.53 -2.79
N TYR A 439 11.14 -0.40 -3.02
CA TYR A 439 11.17 -1.20 -4.25
C TYR A 439 10.83 -0.38 -5.49
N PHE A 440 9.99 0.64 -5.36
CA PHE A 440 9.70 1.52 -6.50
C PHE A 440 10.96 2.25 -6.97
N TYR A 441 11.73 2.84 -6.06
CA TYR A 441 13.01 3.47 -6.38
C TYR A 441 14.01 2.47 -6.97
N ARG A 442 14.16 1.29 -6.35
CA ARG A 442 15.09 0.25 -6.82
C ARG A 442 14.75 -0.24 -8.22
N THR A 443 13.48 -0.50 -8.48
CA THR A 443 13.03 -0.97 -9.79
C THR A 443 13.25 0.09 -10.86
N VAL A 444 12.88 1.35 -10.61
CA VAL A 444 13.11 2.46 -11.56
C VAL A 444 14.59 2.66 -11.81
N ALA A 445 15.45 2.52 -10.80
CA ALA A 445 16.90 2.61 -11.01
C ALA A 445 17.42 1.53 -11.99
N GLY A 446 16.93 0.30 -11.88
CA GLY A 446 17.28 -0.78 -12.80
C GLY A 446 16.72 -0.59 -14.22
N GLU A 447 15.49 -0.08 -14.36
CA GLU A 447 14.92 0.27 -15.66
C GLU A 447 15.75 1.33 -16.38
N LEU A 448 16.21 2.37 -15.69
CA LEU A 448 17.04 3.44 -16.24
C LEU A 448 18.43 2.96 -16.69
N LYS A 449 18.92 1.84 -16.15
CA LYS A 449 20.18 1.16 -16.55
C LYS A 449 19.94 0.04 -17.57
N ASP A 450 18.73 -0.10 -18.12
CA ASP A 450 18.33 -1.17 -19.03
C ASP A 450 18.64 -2.59 -18.48
N THR A 451 18.63 -2.77 -17.15
CA THR A 451 18.85 -4.07 -16.50
C THR A 451 17.64 -4.98 -16.69
N PHE A 452 16.44 -4.43 -16.71
CA PHE A 452 15.18 -5.12 -16.97
C PHE A 452 14.12 -4.12 -17.47
N ASP A 453 13.07 -4.65 -18.10
CA ASP A 453 11.94 -3.89 -18.61
C ASP A 453 10.66 -4.37 -17.92
N VAL A 454 10.06 -3.52 -17.10
CA VAL A 454 8.81 -3.80 -16.41
C VAL A 454 7.64 -3.96 -17.37
N SER A 455 7.66 -3.32 -18.54
CA SER A 455 6.61 -3.46 -19.56
C SER A 455 6.58 -4.86 -20.16
N SER A 456 7.69 -5.59 -20.10
CA SER A 456 7.82 -6.99 -20.52
C SER A 456 7.28 -7.98 -19.48
N THR A 457 7.12 -7.56 -18.21
CA THR A 457 6.48 -8.39 -17.17
C THR A 457 5.05 -8.70 -17.59
N ASN A 458 4.67 -9.96 -17.47
CA ASN A 458 3.56 -10.61 -18.15
C ASN A 458 2.20 -9.89 -17.97
N ASN A 459 1.96 -8.89 -18.81
CA ASN A 459 0.69 -8.17 -18.88
C ASN A 459 -0.39 -8.93 -19.69
N LYS A 460 -0.07 -10.17 -20.11
CA LYS A 460 -0.97 -11.00 -20.90
C LYS A 460 -2.06 -11.60 -20.01
N VAL A 461 -3.31 -11.38 -20.41
CA VAL A 461 -4.44 -12.08 -19.81
C VAL A 461 -4.32 -13.55 -20.16
N THR A 462 -4.28 -14.45 -19.18
CA THR A 462 -4.28 -15.89 -19.44
C THR A 462 -5.65 -16.34 -19.95
N PRO A 463 -5.72 -17.47 -20.69
CA PRO A 463 -7.01 -18.03 -21.13
C PRO A 463 -7.99 -18.26 -19.98
N ASP A 464 -7.51 -18.63 -18.80
CA ASP A 464 -8.37 -18.90 -17.64
C ASP A 464 -8.86 -17.62 -16.97
N GLN A 465 -8.03 -16.57 -16.87
CA GLN A 465 -8.47 -15.23 -16.48
C GLN A 465 -9.52 -14.68 -17.44
N LEU A 466 -9.33 -14.90 -18.76
CA LEU A 466 -10.31 -14.46 -19.75
C LEU A 466 -11.64 -15.21 -19.61
N LYS A 467 -11.61 -16.53 -19.38
CA LYS A 467 -12.82 -17.32 -19.12
C LYS A 467 -13.54 -16.90 -17.83
N ALA A 468 -12.78 -16.55 -16.80
CA ALA A 468 -13.34 -16.08 -15.52
C ALA A 468 -13.92 -14.66 -15.60
N THR A 469 -13.59 -13.87 -16.66
CA THR A 469 -14.08 -12.51 -16.82
C THR A 469 -15.41 -12.51 -17.60
N PRO A 470 -16.51 -11.92 -17.08
CA PRO A 470 -17.78 -11.86 -17.78
C PRO A 470 -17.66 -11.15 -19.12
N LEU A 471 -18.30 -11.69 -20.17
CA LEU A 471 -18.30 -11.09 -21.51
C LEU A 471 -18.76 -9.63 -21.50
N LYS A 472 -19.73 -9.30 -20.66
CA LYS A 472 -20.21 -7.90 -20.49
C LYS A 472 -19.09 -6.95 -20.03
N SER A 473 -18.21 -7.39 -19.13
CA SER A 473 -17.09 -6.60 -18.62
C SER A 473 -16.02 -6.43 -19.70
N ILE A 474 -15.75 -7.47 -20.48
CA ILE A 474 -14.85 -7.41 -21.66
C ILE A 474 -15.38 -6.40 -22.68
N ILE A 475 -16.65 -6.48 -23.04
CA ILE A 475 -17.27 -5.56 -24.03
C ILE A 475 -17.20 -4.11 -23.52
N ARG A 476 -17.47 -3.87 -22.24
CA ARG A 476 -17.38 -2.52 -21.64
C ARG A 476 -15.96 -1.94 -21.66
N ALA A 477 -14.93 -2.76 -21.69
CA ALA A 477 -13.54 -2.31 -21.74
C ALA A 477 -13.04 -2.03 -23.17
N LEU A 478 -13.75 -2.46 -24.22
CA LEU A 478 -13.32 -2.23 -25.62
C LEU A 478 -13.09 -0.75 -25.95
N PRO A 479 -13.97 0.20 -25.53
CA PRO A 479 -13.75 1.62 -25.81
C PRO A 479 -12.47 2.19 -25.23
N VAL A 480 -11.96 1.64 -24.12
CA VAL A 480 -10.68 2.06 -23.50
C VAL A 480 -9.49 1.82 -24.44
N ASN A 481 -9.58 0.83 -25.32
CA ASN A 481 -8.54 0.47 -26.28
C ASN A 481 -8.73 1.12 -27.66
N LEU A 482 -9.72 2.02 -27.79
CA LEU A 482 -9.95 2.75 -29.04
C LEU A 482 -8.79 3.72 -29.31
N ASN A 483 -8.16 3.58 -30.46
CA ASN A 483 -7.21 4.59 -30.94
C ASN A 483 -8.01 5.79 -31.50
N ALA A 484 -8.22 6.80 -30.67
CA ALA A 484 -9.03 7.96 -31.01
C ALA A 484 -8.44 8.75 -32.18
N GLU A 485 -7.11 8.88 -32.25
CA GLU A 485 -6.41 9.61 -33.31
C GLU A 485 -6.65 8.98 -34.68
N LYS A 486 -6.65 7.64 -34.76
CA LYS A 486 -6.98 6.90 -35.99
C LYS A 486 -8.48 6.86 -36.30
N SER A 487 -9.31 7.22 -35.32
CA SER A 487 -10.77 7.14 -35.44
C SER A 487 -11.45 8.49 -35.72
N LEU A 488 -10.70 9.60 -35.80
CA LEU A 488 -11.20 10.97 -35.94
C LEU A 488 -12.16 11.14 -37.18
N GLU A 489 -11.93 10.37 -38.24
CA GLU A 489 -12.73 10.41 -39.46
C GLU A 489 -13.79 9.31 -39.52
N VAL A 490 -13.92 8.47 -38.50
CA VAL A 490 -14.84 7.34 -38.46
C VAL A 490 -16.15 7.74 -37.74
N ASN A 491 -17.21 7.94 -38.48
CA ASN A 491 -18.53 8.23 -37.91
C ASN A 491 -19.33 6.92 -37.72
N LYS A 492 -18.91 6.11 -36.73
CA LYS A 492 -19.61 4.87 -36.32
C LYS A 492 -19.76 4.82 -34.84
N THR A 493 -20.92 4.42 -34.35
CA THR A 493 -21.15 4.12 -32.91
C THR A 493 -20.63 2.72 -32.60
N VAL A 494 -19.83 2.59 -31.53
CA VAL A 494 -19.35 1.31 -31.01
C VAL A 494 -20.35 0.75 -30.00
#